data_3b552b42523f35c80318e41bea31f3ee
#
_entry.id   3b552b42523f35c80318e41bea31f3ee
#
_cell.length_a   1.000
_cell.length_b   1.000
_cell.length_c   1.000
_cell.angle_alpha   90.00
_cell.angle_beta   90.00
_cell.angle_gamma   90.00
#
_symmetry.space_group_name_H-M   'P 1'
#
loop_
_entity.id
_entity.type
_entity.pdbx_description
1 polymer ?
#
loop_
_entity_poly.entity_id
_entity_poly.type
_entity_poly.pdbx_seq_one_letter_code
_entity_poly.pdbx_strand_id
1 'polypeptide(L)'
;GLKTLALRVSQQNRSAQAVAEFLENHPAIDRVWYPGLPSHPDHAIARQQMRGFGGVVSFEVAVPPGATALDCAARVVDAVKIPHIAASLGGVESLIEQPAIMSYYELSAEERLTIGIKDNLVRLAIGIEETADILADLAQALASLQVAGEK
;
A
#
# COMPACT_ATOMS: atom_id res chain seq x y z
N GLY A 1 -8.89 -9.72 20.15
CA GLY A 1 -9.01 -8.70 19.10
C GLY A 1 -10.29 -7.86 19.15
N LEU A 2 -11.47 -8.43 19.44
CA LEU A 2 -12.76 -7.72 19.35
C LEU A 2 -12.91 -6.55 20.34
N LYS A 3 -12.35 -6.66 21.54
CA LYS A 3 -12.47 -5.62 22.59
C LYS A 3 -11.84 -4.27 22.17
N THR A 4 -10.87 -4.27 21.29
CA THR A 4 -10.19 -3.06 20.81
C THR A 4 -10.48 -2.74 19.34
N LEU A 5 -11.37 -3.50 18.69
CA LEU A 5 -11.62 -3.39 17.25
C LEU A 5 -12.05 -1.98 16.85
N ALA A 6 -13.00 -1.38 17.56
CA ALA A 6 -13.50 -0.05 17.23
C ALA A 6 -12.40 1.03 17.28
N LEU A 7 -11.52 0.96 18.30
CA LEU A 7 -10.40 1.88 18.45
C LEU A 7 -9.39 1.74 17.30
N ARG A 8 -9.01 0.48 16.99
CA ARG A 8 -8.06 0.22 15.90
C ARG A 8 -8.61 0.66 14.56
N VAL A 9 -9.81 0.21 14.21
CA VAL A 9 -10.43 0.55 12.92
C VAL A 9 -10.62 2.05 12.75
N SER A 10 -10.99 2.77 13.83
CA SER A 10 -11.10 4.23 13.77
C SER A 10 -9.76 4.90 13.44
N GLN A 11 -8.67 4.48 14.07
CA GLN A 11 -7.33 5.00 13.78
C GLN A 11 -6.86 4.58 12.39
N GLN A 12 -7.01 3.30 12.05
CA GLN A 12 -6.64 2.76 10.74
C GLN A 12 -7.34 3.49 9.60
N ASN A 13 -8.63 3.76 9.71
CA ASN A 13 -9.37 4.54 8.71
C ASN A 13 -8.77 5.94 8.49
N ARG A 14 -8.43 6.64 9.57
CA ARG A 14 -7.84 8.00 9.47
C ARG A 14 -6.46 7.95 8.81
N SER A 15 -5.62 7.06 9.28
CA SER A 15 -4.25 6.94 8.77
C SER A 15 -4.23 6.45 7.32
N ALA A 16 -5.07 5.46 6.98
CA ALA A 16 -5.17 4.93 5.62
C ALA A 16 -5.66 5.98 4.61
N GLN A 17 -6.61 6.83 4.99
CA GLN A 17 -7.05 7.94 4.13
C GLN A 17 -5.90 8.90 3.83
N ALA A 18 -5.17 9.34 4.87
CA ALA A 18 -4.04 10.25 4.71
C ALA A 18 -2.89 9.62 3.89
N VAL A 19 -2.61 8.35 4.12
CA VAL A 19 -1.61 7.58 3.36
C VAL A 19 -2.02 7.45 1.89
N ALA A 20 -3.28 7.12 1.63
CA ALA A 20 -3.78 6.98 0.26
C ALA A 20 -3.71 8.30 -0.52
N GLU A 21 -4.09 9.42 0.10
CA GLU A 21 -3.98 10.77 -0.47
C GLU A 21 -2.52 11.18 -0.72
N PHE A 22 -1.62 10.87 0.20
CA PHE A 22 -0.19 11.10 0.03
C PHE A 22 0.37 10.30 -1.16
N LEU A 23 0.07 9.01 -1.23
CA LEU A 23 0.55 8.13 -2.30
C LEU A 23 -0.02 8.52 -3.67
N GLU A 24 -1.30 8.91 -3.75
CA GLU A 24 -1.95 9.31 -5.01
C GLU A 24 -1.26 10.52 -5.66
N ASN A 25 -0.69 11.41 -4.84
CA ASN A 25 0.02 12.61 -5.30
C ASN A 25 1.53 12.42 -5.42
N HIS A 26 2.06 11.21 -5.17
CA HIS A 26 3.50 10.99 -5.16
C HIS A 26 4.01 10.55 -6.55
N PRO A 27 5.08 11.19 -7.11
CA PRO A 27 5.55 10.92 -8.48
C PRO A 27 6.10 9.49 -8.70
N ALA A 28 6.45 8.78 -7.64
CA ALA A 28 6.91 7.39 -7.71
C ALA A 28 5.76 6.37 -7.63
N ILE A 29 4.51 6.81 -7.71
CA ILE A 29 3.31 5.95 -7.64
C ILE A 29 2.49 6.12 -8.91
N ASP A 30 2.22 5.03 -9.61
CA ASP A 30 1.38 5.01 -10.80
C ASP A 30 -0.11 4.97 -10.46
N ARG A 31 -0.48 4.26 -9.40
CA ARG A 31 -1.88 4.08 -9.02
C ARG A 31 -2.03 3.71 -7.55
N VAL A 32 -3.13 4.20 -6.94
CA VAL A 32 -3.56 3.81 -5.60
C VAL A 32 -4.93 3.14 -5.66
N TRP A 33 -5.08 2.04 -4.95
CA TRP A 33 -6.32 1.29 -4.78
C TRP A 33 -6.81 1.47 -3.34
N TYR A 34 -7.67 2.45 -3.13
CA TYR A 34 -8.28 2.70 -1.83
C TYR A 34 -9.69 3.26 -2.01
N PRO A 35 -10.73 2.62 -1.46
CA PRO A 35 -12.12 3.02 -1.69
C PRO A 35 -12.46 4.44 -1.21
N GLY A 36 -11.65 5.02 -0.34
CA GLY A 36 -11.79 6.39 0.15
C GLY A 36 -11.38 7.47 -0.85
N LEU A 37 -10.64 7.12 -1.90
CA LEU A 37 -10.23 8.06 -2.95
C LEU A 37 -11.31 8.18 -4.05
N PRO A 38 -11.61 9.39 -4.52
CA PRO A 38 -12.54 9.60 -5.66
C PRO A 38 -12.10 8.89 -6.95
N SER A 39 -10.81 8.64 -7.12
CA SER A 39 -10.23 7.92 -8.26
C SER A 39 -10.50 6.42 -8.25
N HIS A 40 -10.93 5.86 -7.10
CA HIS A 40 -11.29 4.44 -7.02
C HIS A 40 -12.57 4.16 -7.79
N PRO A 41 -12.62 3.12 -8.65
CA PRO A 41 -13.77 2.85 -9.51
C PRO A 41 -15.09 2.67 -8.72
N ASP A 42 -15.03 2.08 -7.55
CA ASP A 42 -16.20 1.79 -6.70
C ASP A 42 -16.38 2.80 -5.54
N HIS A 43 -15.72 3.98 -5.60
CA HIS A 43 -15.83 4.99 -4.54
C HIS A 43 -17.28 5.38 -4.20
N ALA A 44 -18.10 5.55 -5.23
CA ALA A 44 -19.51 5.93 -5.03
C ALA A 44 -20.30 4.85 -4.27
N ILE A 45 -20.03 3.57 -4.54
CA ILE A 45 -20.63 2.45 -3.84
C ILE A 45 -20.10 2.38 -2.39
N ALA A 46 -18.80 2.50 -2.22
CA ALA A 46 -18.17 2.47 -0.90
C ALA A 46 -18.73 3.58 0.02
N ARG A 47 -18.89 4.78 -0.49
CA ARG A 47 -19.51 5.90 0.26
C ARG A 47 -20.93 5.63 0.73
N GLN A 48 -21.69 4.84 0.01
CA GLN A 48 -23.06 4.48 0.39
C GLN A 48 -23.10 3.36 1.44
N GLN A 49 -22.16 2.44 1.39
CA GLN A 49 -22.20 1.20 2.17
C GLN A 49 -21.27 1.21 3.40
N MET A 50 -20.22 2.04 3.39
CA MET A 50 -19.18 2.03 4.41
C MET A 50 -19.21 3.33 5.24
N ARG A 51 -18.94 3.20 6.55
CA ARG A 51 -18.76 4.35 7.46
C ARG A 51 -17.31 4.85 7.51
N GLY A 52 -16.38 4.07 6.99
CA GLY A 52 -14.96 4.32 6.81
C GLY A 52 -14.45 3.31 5.81
N PHE A 53 -13.31 3.57 5.19
CA PHE A 53 -12.88 2.83 4.01
C PHE A 53 -11.85 1.73 4.29
N GLY A 54 -11.61 1.44 5.57
CA GLY A 54 -10.67 0.41 6.00
C GLY A 54 -9.25 0.90 6.18
N GLY A 55 -8.41 -0.01 6.69
CA GLY A 55 -7.00 0.25 6.97
C GLY A 55 -6.05 -0.37 5.95
N VAL A 56 -6.53 -0.85 4.80
CA VAL A 56 -5.67 -1.46 3.76
C VAL A 56 -5.61 -0.55 2.54
N VAL A 57 -4.40 -0.16 2.17
CA VAL A 57 -4.10 0.62 0.97
C VAL A 57 -3.21 -0.23 0.07
N SER A 58 -3.62 -0.43 -1.18
CA SER A 58 -2.75 -1.04 -2.18
C SER A 58 -2.32 0.01 -3.21
N PHE A 59 -1.10 -0.09 -3.69
CA PHE A 59 -0.57 0.86 -4.66
C PHE A 59 0.41 0.22 -5.62
N GLU A 60 0.50 0.76 -6.82
CA GLU A 60 1.41 0.35 -7.87
C GLU A 60 2.58 1.35 -7.92
N VAL A 61 3.79 0.83 -7.72
CA VAL A 61 5.01 1.64 -7.77
C VAL A 61 5.37 1.95 -9.22
N ALA A 62 5.77 3.17 -9.52
CA ALA A 62 6.22 3.55 -10.85
C ALA A 62 7.49 2.78 -11.24
N VAL A 63 7.55 2.35 -12.51
CA VAL A 63 8.65 1.55 -13.05
C VAL A 63 9.44 2.37 -14.07
N PRO A 64 10.62 2.90 -13.71
CA PRO A 64 11.46 3.64 -14.64
C PRO A 64 11.95 2.79 -15.81
N PRO A 65 12.28 3.37 -16.96
CA PRO A 65 12.86 2.64 -18.08
C PRO A 65 14.11 1.85 -17.67
N GLY A 66 14.13 0.56 -18.02
CA GLY A 66 15.23 -0.35 -17.71
C GLY A 66 15.19 -0.99 -16.32
N ALA A 67 14.26 -0.62 -15.46
CA ALA A 67 14.01 -1.30 -14.19
C ALA A 67 12.97 -2.42 -14.34
N THR A 68 12.98 -3.39 -13.42
CA THR A 68 11.91 -4.40 -13.34
C THR A 68 10.83 -3.97 -12.35
N ALA A 69 9.59 -4.28 -12.66
CA ALA A 69 8.44 -3.97 -11.81
C ALA A 69 8.58 -4.61 -10.41
N LEU A 70 9.06 -5.86 -10.40
CA LEU A 70 9.26 -6.63 -9.19
C LEU A 70 10.30 -5.96 -8.26
N ASP A 71 11.44 -5.54 -8.82
CA ASP A 71 12.52 -4.92 -8.04
C ASP A 71 12.14 -3.54 -7.52
N CYS A 72 11.35 -2.76 -8.29
CA CYS A 72 10.87 -1.46 -7.83
C CYS A 72 9.97 -1.61 -6.60
N ALA A 73 9.02 -2.54 -6.61
CA ALA A 73 8.18 -2.80 -5.45
C ALA A 73 9.00 -3.36 -4.26
N ALA A 74 9.92 -4.30 -4.51
CA ALA A 74 10.78 -4.87 -3.48
C ALA A 74 11.60 -3.79 -2.76
N ARG A 75 12.18 -2.84 -3.50
CA ARG A 75 12.94 -1.72 -2.91
C ARG A 75 12.12 -0.88 -1.94
N VAL A 76 10.85 -0.62 -2.25
CA VAL A 76 9.97 0.12 -1.34
C VAL A 76 9.68 -0.71 -0.09
N VAL A 77 9.33 -1.99 -0.28
CA VAL A 77 9.03 -2.92 0.83
C VAL A 77 10.23 -3.11 1.76
N ASP A 78 11.44 -3.19 1.21
CA ASP A 78 12.68 -3.35 1.99
C ASP A 78 13.14 -2.04 2.66
N ALA A 79 12.73 -0.88 2.13
CA ALA A 79 13.19 0.43 2.62
C ALA A 79 12.35 1.00 3.76
N VAL A 80 11.11 0.53 3.97
CA VAL A 80 10.27 0.96 5.10
C VAL A 80 10.88 0.47 6.43
N LYS A 81 10.62 1.21 7.50
CA LYS A 81 11.17 0.94 8.84
C LYS A 81 10.10 0.67 9.88
N ILE A 82 8.89 1.19 9.68
CA ILE A 82 7.77 1.01 10.60
C ILE A 82 6.94 -0.23 10.24
N PRO A 83 6.43 -0.38 9.00
CA PRO A 83 5.68 -1.59 8.65
C PRO A 83 6.56 -2.83 8.67
N HIS A 84 6.07 -3.90 9.28
CA HIS A 84 6.72 -5.21 9.18
C HIS A 84 6.34 -5.92 7.89
N ILE A 85 7.27 -6.64 7.27
CA ILE A 85 6.99 -7.45 6.08
C ILE A 85 6.21 -8.68 6.50
N ALA A 86 4.91 -8.70 6.22
CA ALA A 86 4.02 -9.81 6.55
C ALA A 86 2.70 -9.75 5.79
N ALA A 87 2.13 -10.92 5.53
CA ALA A 87 0.85 -11.13 4.84
C ALA A 87 -0.32 -11.21 5.83
N SER A 88 -0.61 -10.14 6.59
CA SER A 88 -1.74 -10.07 7.53
C SER A 88 -2.35 -8.67 7.49
N LEU A 89 -3.35 -8.41 8.31
CA LEU A 89 -3.99 -7.10 8.43
C LEU A 89 -4.77 -6.96 9.75
N GLY A 90 -5.15 -5.72 10.10
CA GLY A 90 -6.07 -5.41 11.18
C GLY A 90 -5.47 -5.49 12.59
N GLY A 91 -4.17 -5.71 12.72
CA GLY A 91 -3.44 -5.67 13.98
C GLY A 91 -3.22 -4.24 14.49
N VAL A 92 -2.34 -4.09 15.47
CA VAL A 92 -1.87 -2.80 15.98
C VAL A 92 -0.66 -2.31 15.20
N GLU A 93 0.14 -3.23 14.65
CA GLU A 93 1.30 -2.94 13.80
C GLU A 93 0.88 -2.77 12.34
N SER A 94 1.53 -1.83 11.67
CA SER A 94 1.47 -1.73 10.21
C SER A 94 2.22 -2.87 9.55
N LEU A 95 1.64 -3.45 8.50
CA LEU A 95 2.21 -4.56 7.73
C LEU A 95 2.28 -4.20 6.26
N ILE A 96 3.36 -4.61 5.60
CA ILE A 96 3.56 -4.39 4.17
C ILE A 96 3.91 -5.69 3.48
N GLU A 97 3.42 -5.88 2.26
CA GLU A 97 3.81 -7.01 1.43
C GLU A 97 3.84 -6.65 -0.05
N GLN A 98 4.60 -7.42 -0.81
CA GLN A 98 4.52 -7.48 -2.26
C GLN A 98 3.73 -8.73 -2.65
N PRO A 99 2.46 -8.61 -3.06
CA PRO A 99 1.59 -9.76 -3.30
C PRO A 99 2.15 -10.77 -4.31
N ALA A 100 2.87 -10.29 -5.32
CA ALA A 100 3.44 -11.13 -6.37
C ALA A 100 4.41 -12.20 -5.86
N ILE A 101 5.16 -11.94 -4.78
CA ILE A 101 6.16 -12.85 -4.23
C ILE A 101 5.79 -13.43 -2.85
N MET A 102 4.68 -12.98 -2.27
CA MET A 102 4.22 -13.46 -0.97
C MET A 102 2.89 -14.19 -1.07
N SER A 103 1.77 -13.47 -1.23
CA SER A 103 0.43 -14.06 -1.21
C SER A 103 0.09 -14.84 -2.49
N TYR A 104 0.74 -14.54 -3.62
CA TYR A 104 0.44 -15.10 -4.95
C TYR A 104 1.67 -15.67 -5.66
N TYR A 105 2.70 -16.09 -4.90
CA TYR A 105 3.96 -16.60 -5.44
C TYR A 105 3.80 -17.91 -6.25
N GLU A 106 2.75 -18.68 -5.98
CA GLU A 106 2.47 -19.93 -6.70
C GLU A 106 1.92 -19.71 -8.12
N LEU A 107 1.39 -18.51 -8.40
CA LEU A 107 0.84 -18.16 -9.71
C LEU A 107 1.94 -17.59 -10.62
N SER A 108 1.88 -17.95 -11.90
CA SER A 108 2.69 -17.30 -12.93
C SER A 108 2.34 -15.81 -13.06
N ALA A 109 3.22 -15.01 -13.66
CA ALA A 109 2.96 -13.58 -13.89
C ALA A 109 1.70 -13.35 -14.73
N GLU A 110 1.43 -14.22 -15.71
CA GLU A 110 0.25 -14.15 -16.56
C GLU A 110 -1.03 -14.42 -15.77
N GLU A 111 -1.04 -15.46 -14.93
CA GLU A 111 -2.17 -15.78 -14.06
C GLU A 111 -2.43 -14.66 -13.06
N ARG A 112 -1.38 -14.08 -12.44
CA ARG A 112 -1.53 -12.92 -11.53
C ARG A 112 -2.19 -11.73 -12.23
N LEU A 113 -1.79 -11.43 -13.47
CA LEU A 113 -2.38 -10.33 -14.24
C LEU A 113 -3.87 -10.53 -14.53
N THR A 114 -4.35 -11.75 -14.71
CA THR A 114 -5.79 -12.04 -14.94
C THR A 114 -6.66 -11.65 -13.74
N ILE A 115 -6.09 -11.65 -12.54
CA ILE A 115 -6.76 -11.26 -11.28
C ILE A 115 -6.33 -9.86 -10.79
N GLY A 116 -5.59 -9.11 -11.61
CA GLY A 116 -5.19 -7.73 -11.33
C GLY A 116 -3.97 -7.58 -10.42
N ILE A 117 -3.22 -8.65 -10.14
CA ILE A 117 -2.00 -8.62 -9.32
C ILE A 117 -0.79 -8.39 -10.23
N LYS A 118 -0.34 -7.14 -10.29
CA LYS A 118 0.86 -6.74 -11.02
C LYS A 118 2.12 -6.93 -10.17
N ASP A 119 3.27 -7.06 -10.82
CA ASP A 119 4.57 -7.26 -10.15
C ASP A 119 5.02 -6.03 -9.34
N ASN A 120 4.56 -4.82 -9.71
CA ASN A 120 4.82 -3.57 -8.98
C ASN A 120 3.77 -3.25 -7.91
N LEU A 121 2.83 -4.15 -7.63
CA LEU A 121 1.81 -3.94 -6.62
C LEU A 121 2.38 -4.16 -5.22
N VAL A 122 2.11 -3.20 -4.33
CA VAL A 122 2.39 -3.27 -2.89
C VAL A 122 1.08 -3.17 -2.12
N ARG A 123 0.92 -3.95 -1.06
CA ARG A 123 -0.20 -3.85 -0.12
C ARG A 123 0.32 -3.41 1.25
N LEU A 124 -0.25 -2.34 1.77
CA LEU A 124 0.02 -1.81 3.09
C LEU A 124 -1.22 -1.92 3.97
N ALA A 125 -1.13 -2.70 5.04
CA ALA A 125 -2.15 -2.77 6.08
C ALA A 125 -1.73 -1.87 7.24
N ILE A 126 -2.44 -0.78 7.43
CA ILE A 126 -2.13 0.26 8.42
C ILE A 126 -2.49 -0.23 9.83
N GLY A 127 -1.58 -0.02 10.76
CA GLY A 127 -1.77 -0.25 12.18
C GLY A 127 -2.37 0.97 12.91
N ILE A 128 -1.91 1.20 14.13
CA ILE A 128 -2.38 2.32 14.97
C ILE A 128 -1.25 3.30 15.34
N GLU A 129 -0.11 3.22 14.67
CA GLU A 129 1.01 4.14 14.82
C GLU A 129 0.58 5.57 14.44
N GLU A 130 1.37 6.55 14.86
CA GLU A 130 1.12 7.95 14.48
C GLU A 130 1.17 8.11 12.95
N THR A 131 0.13 8.71 12.41
CA THR A 131 -0.02 8.88 10.95
C THR A 131 1.17 9.61 10.33
N ALA A 132 1.70 10.62 11.03
CA ALA A 132 2.84 11.41 10.55
C ALA A 132 4.11 10.56 10.41
N ASP A 133 4.32 9.61 11.31
CA ASP A 133 5.48 8.72 11.27
C ASP A 133 5.39 7.73 10.10
N ILE A 134 4.20 7.17 9.85
CA ILE A 134 3.96 6.31 8.68
C ILE A 134 4.20 7.07 7.37
N LEU A 135 3.71 8.32 7.27
CA LEU A 135 3.91 9.16 6.09
C LEU A 135 5.40 9.49 5.86
N ALA A 136 6.12 9.84 6.93
CA ALA A 136 7.55 10.12 6.85
C ALA A 136 8.35 8.89 6.43
N ASP A 137 7.98 7.72 6.94
CA ASP A 137 8.63 6.46 6.59
C ASP A 137 8.38 6.06 5.12
N LEU A 138 7.14 6.20 4.65
CA LEU A 138 6.83 5.98 3.23
C LEU A 138 7.55 6.97 2.32
N ALA A 139 7.65 8.23 2.70
CA ALA A 139 8.36 9.25 1.94
C ALA A 139 9.84 8.90 1.76
N GLN A 140 10.54 8.48 2.84
CA GLN A 140 11.93 8.07 2.75
C GLN A 140 12.11 6.77 1.92
N ALA A 141 11.18 5.82 2.04
CA ALA A 141 11.22 4.58 1.27
C ALA A 141 11.05 4.83 -0.23
N LEU A 142 10.10 5.69 -0.61
CA LEU A 142 9.87 6.07 -2.02
C LEU A 142 11.01 6.91 -2.63
N ALA A 143 11.70 7.72 -1.81
CA ALA A 143 12.88 8.46 -2.26
C ALA A 143 14.01 7.54 -2.75
N SER A 144 14.09 6.31 -2.25
CA SER A 144 15.07 5.31 -2.68
C SER A 144 14.95 4.92 -4.16
N LEU A 145 13.78 5.11 -4.76
CA LEU A 145 13.54 4.84 -6.18
C LEU A 145 14.11 5.92 -7.10
N GLN A 146 14.14 7.17 -6.65
CA GLN A 146 14.57 8.33 -7.45
C GLN A 146 16.09 8.35 -7.65
N VAL A 147 16.87 7.81 -6.72
CA VAL A 147 18.34 7.78 -6.77
C VAL A 147 18.88 6.81 -7.83
N ALA A 148 18.10 5.84 -8.28
CA ALA A 148 18.52 4.82 -9.23
C ALA A 148 18.44 5.27 -10.72
N GLY A 149 17.84 6.43 -11.01
CA GLY A 149 17.68 7.00 -12.37
C GLY A 149 18.80 7.95 -12.82
N GLU A 150 19.73 8.29 -11.93
CA GLU A 150 20.83 9.25 -12.21
C GLU A 150 22.21 8.57 -12.33
N LYS A 151 22.32 7.51 -13.12
CA LYS A 151 23.64 6.98 -13.51
C LYS A 151 23.72 6.69 -14.98
#